data_970001bc0696c716ec5859ee7572513f
#
_entry.id   970001bc0696c716ec5859ee7572513f
#
_cell.length_a   1.000
_cell.length_b   1.000
_cell.length_c   1.000
_cell.angle_alpha   90.00
_cell.angle_beta   90.00
_cell.angle_gamma   90.00
#
_symmetry.space_group_name_H-M   'P 1'
#
loop_
_entity.id
_entity.type
_entity.pdbx_description
1 polymer ?
#
loop_
_entity_poly.entity_id
_entity_poly.type
_entity_poly.pdbx_seq_one_letter_code
_entity_poly.pdbx_strand_id
1 'polypeptide(L)'
;MYKFLPILLFAYGLAVRTDEIYDNSYALIIGIGKYENVQNLDYAVKDAVSIQHILVNSFDFPAENTILLTDEEATKTSILQEFSNITKKAGANDRVLIFFAGHGMTGDLPSGGELGYLIPVDGNIHNLYISSIGMNEFHNISLMTNAKHMLYLVDACYGGISAYQTRGTGYKQTSNNYIEKITKG
;
A
#
# COMPACT_ATOMS: atom_id res chain seq x y z
N MET A 1 -24.34 44.23 43.68
CA MET A 1 -24.93 43.48 42.50
C MET A 1 -23.85 43.35 41.43
N TYR A 2 -23.08 42.26 41.44
CA TYR A 2 -22.00 42.00 40.44
C TYR A 2 -22.63 41.31 39.23
N LYS A 3 -22.56 41.96 38.06
CA LYS A 3 -22.97 41.37 36.80
C LYS A 3 -21.82 40.48 36.29
N PHE A 4 -21.99 39.17 36.36
CA PHE A 4 -21.12 38.22 35.67
C PHE A 4 -21.37 38.32 34.15
N LEU A 5 -20.35 38.74 33.42
CA LEU A 5 -20.32 38.69 31.96
C LEU A 5 -19.76 37.32 31.57
N PRO A 6 -20.49 36.42 30.85
CA PRO A 6 -19.92 35.16 30.40
C PRO A 6 -18.93 35.44 29.28
N ILE A 7 -17.66 35.10 29.53
CA ILE A 7 -16.62 35.08 28.47
C ILE A 7 -16.89 33.84 27.64
N LEU A 8 -17.42 34.02 26.43
CA LEU A 8 -17.56 32.99 25.42
C LEU A 8 -16.16 32.76 24.81
N LEU A 9 -15.44 31.74 25.28
CA LEU A 9 -14.23 31.25 24.66
C LEU A 9 -14.61 30.50 23.36
N PHE A 10 -14.49 31.17 22.21
CA PHE A 10 -14.47 30.52 20.91
C PHE A 10 -13.14 29.81 20.78
N ALA A 11 -13.11 28.50 21.01
CA ALA A 11 -12.02 27.65 20.58
C ALA A 11 -12.06 27.57 19.05
N TYR A 12 -11.31 28.42 18.37
CA TYR A 12 -10.98 28.23 16.97
C TYR A 12 -10.06 27.01 16.90
N GLY A 13 -10.64 25.85 16.58
CA GLY A 13 -9.86 24.71 16.12
C GLY A 13 -9.17 25.12 14.83
N LEU A 14 -7.85 25.32 14.88
CA LEU A 14 -7.03 25.44 13.70
C LEU A 14 -7.02 24.07 13.00
N ALA A 15 -7.98 23.84 12.12
CA ALA A 15 -7.91 22.74 11.19
C ALA A 15 -6.78 23.07 10.21
N VAL A 16 -5.65 22.36 10.30
CA VAL A 16 -4.56 22.45 9.34
C VAL A 16 -5.09 21.92 8.02
N ARG A 17 -5.08 22.72 6.96
CA ARG A 17 -5.52 22.33 5.63
C ARG A 17 -4.42 21.54 4.94
N THR A 18 -4.81 20.56 4.13
CA THR A 18 -3.86 19.70 3.39
C THR A 18 -3.03 20.49 2.38
N ASP A 19 -3.60 21.51 1.75
CA ASP A 19 -2.92 22.43 0.82
C ASP A 19 -1.89 23.35 1.49
N GLU A 20 -1.90 23.47 2.81
CA GLU A 20 -0.86 24.17 3.59
C GLU A 20 0.37 23.25 3.86
N ILE A 21 0.22 21.94 3.70
CA ILE A 21 1.27 20.95 4.00
C ILE A 21 1.89 20.37 2.74
N TYR A 22 1.07 20.14 1.70
CA TYR A 22 1.47 19.47 0.46
C TYR A 22 1.06 20.28 -0.76
N ASP A 23 1.97 20.39 -1.72
CA ASP A 23 1.70 21.02 -3.01
C ASP A 23 0.85 20.09 -3.90
N ASN A 24 1.17 18.78 -3.91
CA ASN A 24 0.40 17.77 -4.63
C ASN A 24 0.26 16.48 -3.80
N SER A 25 -0.72 15.66 -4.22
CA SER A 25 -0.98 14.34 -3.66
C SER A 25 -1.09 13.33 -4.80
N TYR A 26 -0.37 12.22 -4.69
CA TYR A 26 -0.37 11.12 -5.65
C TYR A 26 -0.77 9.83 -4.96
N ALA A 27 -1.57 9.00 -5.61
CA ALA A 27 -1.89 7.68 -5.12
C ALA A 27 -1.78 6.63 -6.23
N LEU A 28 -1.22 5.47 -5.89
CA LEU A 28 -1.34 4.24 -6.66
C LEU A 28 -2.10 3.23 -5.82
N ILE A 29 -3.22 2.78 -6.33
CA ILE A 29 -4.15 1.90 -5.65
C ILE A 29 -4.27 0.63 -6.47
N ILE A 30 -3.99 -0.50 -5.86
CA ILE A 30 -3.94 -1.80 -6.52
C ILE A 30 -4.91 -2.73 -5.80
N GLY A 31 -5.83 -3.35 -6.55
CA GLY A 31 -6.77 -4.32 -6.03
C GLY A 31 -6.91 -5.52 -6.96
N ILE A 32 -6.48 -6.71 -6.51
CA ILE A 32 -6.46 -7.89 -7.35
C ILE A 32 -7.37 -8.97 -6.75
N GLY A 33 -8.50 -9.19 -7.39
CA GLY A 33 -9.46 -10.24 -7.05
C GLY A 33 -9.34 -11.46 -7.95
N LYS A 34 -9.01 -11.27 -9.23
CA LYS A 34 -8.86 -12.35 -10.21
C LYS A 34 -7.40 -12.51 -10.60
N TYR A 35 -6.90 -13.71 -10.47
CA TYR A 35 -5.51 -14.06 -10.72
C TYR A 35 -5.40 -15.09 -11.84
N GLU A 36 -4.29 -15.07 -12.58
CA GLU A 36 -4.00 -16.07 -13.64
C GLU A 36 -3.52 -17.40 -13.07
N ASN A 37 -2.73 -17.38 -11.98
CA ASN A 37 -1.97 -18.54 -11.50
C ASN A 37 -2.23 -18.91 -10.04
N VAL A 38 -3.09 -18.16 -9.34
CA VAL A 38 -3.43 -18.40 -7.92
C VAL A 38 -4.92 -18.27 -7.70
N GLN A 39 -5.41 -18.65 -6.52
CA GLN A 39 -6.83 -18.55 -6.18
C GLN A 39 -7.32 -17.10 -6.19
N ASN A 40 -8.55 -16.89 -6.66
CA ASN A 40 -9.20 -15.58 -6.66
C ASN A 40 -9.58 -15.13 -5.24
N LEU A 41 -9.74 -13.80 -5.08
CA LEU A 41 -10.18 -13.12 -3.87
C LEU A 41 -11.48 -12.34 -4.13
N ASP A 42 -12.37 -12.30 -3.14
CA ASP A 42 -13.73 -11.74 -3.32
C ASP A 42 -13.80 -10.21 -3.10
N TYR A 43 -12.88 -9.64 -2.30
CA TYR A 43 -13.03 -8.28 -1.77
C TYR A 43 -11.95 -7.29 -2.21
N ALA A 44 -10.78 -7.73 -2.62
CA ALA A 44 -9.61 -6.89 -2.89
C ALA A 44 -9.89 -5.72 -3.86
N VAL A 45 -10.64 -5.97 -4.95
CA VAL A 45 -11.03 -4.92 -5.90
C VAL A 45 -12.00 -3.92 -5.26
N LYS A 46 -12.95 -4.39 -4.45
CA LYS A 46 -13.91 -3.51 -3.76
C LYS A 46 -13.22 -2.60 -2.75
N ASP A 47 -12.23 -3.15 -2.04
CA ASP A 47 -11.44 -2.38 -1.07
C ASP A 47 -10.62 -1.31 -1.77
N ALA A 48 -9.96 -1.65 -2.88
CA ALA A 48 -9.22 -0.70 -3.70
C ALA A 48 -10.10 0.45 -4.23
N VAL A 49 -11.27 0.13 -4.77
CA VAL A 49 -12.25 1.15 -5.25
C VAL A 49 -12.73 2.02 -4.08
N SER A 50 -12.98 1.43 -2.91
CA SER A 50 -13.40 2.19 -1.74
C SER A 50 -12.32 3.14 -1.24
N ILE A 51 -11.07 2.72 -1.23
CA ILE A 51 -9.92 3.56 -0.88
C ILE A 51 -9.77 4.71 -1.88
N GLN A 52 -9.85 4.43 -3.20
CA GLN A 52 -9.83 5.49 -4.21
C GLN A 52 -10.90 6.55 -3.95
N HIS A 53 -12.14 6.11 -3.75
CA HIS A 53 -13.26 7.00 -3.47
C HIS A 53 -13.02 7.86 -2.22
N ILE A 54 -12.53 7.27 -1.14
CA ILE A 54 -12.23 7.98 0.12
C ILE A 54 -11.11 8.99 -0.09
N LEU A 55 -10.03 8.63 -0.77
CA LEU A 55 -8.89 9.53 -1.01
C LEU A 55 -9.32 10.76 -1.82
N VAL A 56 -10.09 10.56 -2.88
CA VAL A 56 -10.54 11.66 -3.76
C VAL A 56 -11.57 12.55 -3.06
N ASN A 57 -12.55 11.97 -2.36
CA ASN A 57 -13.68 12.74 -1.83
C ASN A 57 -13.49 13.27 -0.40
N SER A 58 -12.52 12.73 0.36
CA SER A 58 -12.37 13.07 1.78
C SER A 58 -10.95 13.46 2.19
N PHE A 59 -9.94 13.18 1.36
CA PHE A 59 -8.54 13.45 1.69
C PHE A 59 -7.82 14.33 0.67
N ASP A 60 -8.55 15.00 -0.21
CA ASP A 60 -8.04 15.97 -1.18
C ASP A 60 -6.97 15.40 -2.14
N PHE A 61 -7.08 14.12 -2.51
CA PHE A 61 -6.28 13.56 -3.59
C PHE A 61 -6.92 13.91 -4.93
N PRO A 62 -6.21 14.58 -5.86
CA PRO A 62 -6.76 14.85 -7.19
C PRO A 62 -7.05 13.54 -7.93
N ALA A 63 -8.21 13.45 -8.59
CA ALA A 63 -8.62 12.24 -9.31
C ALA A 63 -7.62 11.87 -10.42
N GLU A 64 -7.04 12.88 -11.09
CA GLU A 64 -6.03 12.72 -12.14
C GLU A 64 -4.67 12.22 -11.62
N ASN A 65 -4.41 12.34 -10.31
CA ASN A 65 -3.21 11.86 -9.65
C ASN A 65 -3.47 10.57 -8.83
N THR A 66 -4.69 10.03 -8.90
CA THR A 66 -5.11 8.85 -8.14
C THR A 66 -5.36 7.69 -9.10
N ILE A 67 -4.32 6.88 -9.30
CA ILE A 67 -4.30 5.78 -10.26
C ILE A 67 -4.86 4.53 -9.57
N LEU A 68 -5.80 3.85 -10.22
CA LEU A 68 -6.36 2.57 -9.79
C LEU A 68 -6.01 1.50 -10.82
N LEU A 69 -5.38 0.43 -10.37
CA LEU A 69 -5.13 -0.77 -11.17
C LEU A 69 -5.90 -1.94 -10.54
N THR A 70 -6.75 -2.59 -11.34
CA THR A 70 -7.54 -3.73 -10.88
C THR A 70 -7.35 -4.94 -11.78
N ASP A 71 -7.37 -6.13 -11.19
CA ASP A 71 -7.34 -7.41 -11.89
C ASP A 71 -6.32 -7.42 -13.06
N GLU A 72 -6.77 -7.58 -14.31
CA GLU A 72 -5.92 -7.67 -15.50
C GLU A 72 -5.00 -6.48 -15.76
N GLU A 73 -5.32 -5.31 -15.21
CA GLU A 73 -4.46 -4.11 -15.31
C GLU A 73 -3.28 -4.17 -14.33
N ALA A 74 -3.42 -4.93 -13.24
CA ALA A 74 -2.45 -4.99 -12.15
C ALA A 74 -1.35 -6.03 -12.39
N THR A 75 -0.72 -6.01 -13.57
CA THR A 75 0.47 -6.82 -13.87
C THR A 75 1.69 -6.26 -13.13
N LYS A 76 2.71 -7.10 -12.91
CA LYS A 76 3.99 -6.64 -12.33
C LYS A 76 4.55 -5.44 -13.09
N THR A 77 4.52 -5.49 -14.40
CA THR A 77 5.05 -4.43 -15.27
C THR A 77 4.25 -3.14 -15.12
N SER A 78 2.91 -3.20 -15.15
CA SER A 78 2.06 -2.02 -14.98
C SER A 78 2.27 -1.37 -13.62
N ILE A 79 2.30 -2.15 -12.56
CA ILE A 79 2.51 -1.67 -11.19
C ILE A 79 3.85 -0.94 -11.08
N LEU A 80 4.95 -1.55 -11.53
CA LEU A 80 6.28 -0.95 -11.49
C LEU A 80 6.40 0.28 -12.40
N GLN A 81 5.68 0.31 -13.53
CA GLN A 81 5.61 1.48 -14.42
C GLN A 81 4.95 2.66 -13.71
N GLU A 82 3.82 2.44 -13.02
CA GLU A 82 3.14 3.51 -12.30
C GLU A 82 3.93 3.98 -11.08
N PHE A 83 4.63 3.10 -10.37
CA PHE A 83 5.62 3.52 -9.38
C PHE A 83 6.66 4.47 -9.98
N SER A 84 7.26 4.09 -11.12
CA SER A 84 8.24 4.92 -11.82
C SER A 84 7.66 6.26 -12.26
N ASN A 85 6.41 6.30 -12.72
CA ASN A 85 5.74 7.53 -13.12
C ASN A 85 5.53 8.48 -11.94
N ILE A 86 5.07 7.95 -10.80
CA ILE A 86 4.85 8.74 -9.59
C ILE A 86 6.18 9.27 -9.02
N THR A 87 7.22 8.44 -8.94
CA THR A 87 8.52 8.87 -8.40
C THR A 87 9.16 9.98 -9.21
N LYS A 88 8.90 10.04 -10.53
CA LYS A 88 9.39 11.12 -11.41
C LYS A 88 8.59 12.41 -11.27
N LYS A 89 7.30 12.32 -10.90
CA LYS A 89 6.39 13.46 -10.77
C LYS A 89 6.46 14.12 -9.39
N ALA A 90 6.58 13.31 -8.33
CA ALA A 90 6.50 13.78 -6.96
C ALA A 90 7.70 14.64 -6.56
N GLY A 91 7.43 15.85 -6.12
CA GLY A 91 8.42 16.85 -5.63
C GLY A 91 8.55 16.84 -4.11
N ALA A 92 9.44 17.71 -3.60
CA ALA A 92 9.85 17.77 -2.19
C ALA A 92 8.73 18.18 -1.20
N ASN A 93 7.64 18.75 -1.69
CA ASN A 93 6.47 19.09 -0.87
C ASN A 93 5.25 18.22 -1.15
N ASP A 94 5.42 17.12 -1.88
CA ASP A 94 4.32 16.25 -2.24
C ASP A 94 4.18 15.06 -1.27
N ARG A 95 3.00 14.46 -1.26
CA ARG A 95 2.75 13.18 -0.57
C ARG A 95 2.37 12.10 -1.59
N VAL A 96 2.79 10.87 -1.29
CA VAL A 96 2.47 9.69 -2.09
C VAL A 96 1.84 8.64 -1.19
N LEU A 97 0.74 8.04 -1.65
CA LEU A 97 0.11 6.90 -0.99
C LEU A 97 0.08 5.72 -1.95
N ILE A 98 0.54 4.58 -1.49
CA ILE A 98 0.47 3.32 -2.19
C ILE A 98 -0.42 2.37 -1.41
N PHE A 99 -1.48 1.90 -2.03
CA PHE A 99 -2.38 0.90 -1.46
C PHE A 99 -2.32 -0.38 -2.29
N PHE A 100 -2.24 -1.51 -1.62
CA PHE A 100 -2.29 -2.83 -2.25
C PHE A 100 -3.25 -3.72 -1.47
N ALA A 101 -4.26 -4.27 -2.15
CA ALA A 101 -5.12 -5.34 -1.65
C ALA A 101 -5.01 -6.55 -2.58
N GLY A 102 -4.57 -7.69 -2.03
CA GLY A 102 -4.33 -8.88 -2.83
C GLY A 102 -3.54 -9.96 -2.09
N HIS A 103 -3.03 -10.93 -2.84
CA HIS A 103 -2.20 -11.98 -2.26
C HIS A 103 -0.79 -11.50 -1.92
N GLY A 104 -0.32 -11.96 -0.77
CA GLY A 104 1.07 -11.90 -0.37
C GLY A 104 1.62 -13.29 -0.07
N MET A 105 2.94 -13.44 -0.20
CA MET A 105 3.65 -14.69 0.09
C MET A 105 5.04 -14.39 0.66
N THR A 106 5.56 -15.28 1.51
CA THR A 106 6.97 -15.26 1.93
C THR A 106 7.77 -16.30 1.17
N GLY A 107 9.01 -15.96 0.84
CA GLY A 107 10.01 -16.87 0.29
C GLY A 107 11.24 -16.92 1.18
N ASP A 108 11.74 -18.13 1.44
CA ASP A 108 12.97 -18.34 2.21
C ASP A 108 14.19 -17.79 1.47
N LEU A 109 15.10 -17.14 2.20
CA LEU A 109 16.37 -16.68 1.69
C LEU A 109 17.48 -17.70 1.99
N PRO A 110 18.34 -18.06 1.01
CA PRO A 110 19.47 -18.97 1.25
C PRO A 110 20.43 -18.49 2.34
N SER A 111 20.50 -17.19 2.57
CA SER A 111 21.30 -16.55 3.64
C SER A 111 20.64 -16.60 5.01
N GLY A 112 19.45 -17.19 5.12
CA GLY A 112 18.59 -17.18 6.30
C GLY A 112 17.61 -16.03 6.33
N GLY A 113 16.41 -16.27 6.90
CA GLY A 113 15.30 -15.34 6.95
C GLY A 113 14.34 -15.50 5.77
N GLU A 114 13.32 -14.64 5.71
CA GLU A 114 12.25 -14.67 4.73
C GLU A 114 12.11 -13.29 4.08
N LEU A 115 11.74 -13.26 2.80
CA LEU A 115 11.35 -12.05 2.08
C LEU A 115 9.87 -12.12 1.72
N GLY A 116 9.11 -11.06 2.05
CA GLY A 116 7.71 -10.93 1.64
C GLY A 116 7.60 -10.48 0.19
N TYR A 117 6.61 -11.01 -0.51
CA TYR A 117 6.27 -10.66 -1.88
C TYR A 117 4.79 -10.34 -2.00
N LEU A 118 4.46 -9.32 -2.76
CA LEU A 118 3.10 -9.06 -3.25
C LEU A 118 2.96 -9.72 -4.63
N ILE A 119 1.83 -10.40 -4.83
CA ILE A 119 1.57 -11.18 -6.02
C ILE A 119 0.74 -10.35 -7.01
N PRO A 120 1.29 -9.93 -8.16
CA PRO A 120 0.52 -9.30 -9.23
C PRO A 120 -0.42 -10.30 -9.91
N VAL A 121 -1.31 -9.82 -10.80
CA VAL A 121 -2.26 -10.69 -11.50
C VAL A 121 -1.58 -11.81 -12.30
N ASP A 122 -0.45 -11.50 -12.92
CA ASP A 122 0.43 -12.40 -13.70
C ASP A 122 1.47 -13.14 -12.83
N GLY A 123 1.40 -12.98 -11.50
CA GLY A 123 2.34 -13.56 -10.55
C GLY A 123 2.30 -15.09 -10.52
N ASN A 124 3.49 -15.71 -10.41
CA ASN A 124 3.63 -17.15 -10.28
C ASN A 124 4.38 -17.49 -8.99
N ILE A 125 3.68 -18.16 -8.07
CA ILE A 125 4.21 -18.51 -6.73
C ILE A 125 5.40 -19.46 -6.75
N HIS A 126 5.62 -20.18 -7.87
CA HIS A 126 6.79 -21.04 -8.04
C HIS A 126 8.04 -20.27 -8.47
N ASN A 127 7.89 -18.98 -8.82
CA ASN A 127 9.00 -18.11 -9.23
C ASN A 127 8.80 -16.68 -8.73
N LEU A 128 8.75 -16.51 -7.43
CA LEU A 128 8.43 -15.23 -6.76
C LEU A 128 9.37 -14.10 -7.18
N TYR A 129 10.66 -14.36 -7.25
CA TYR A 129 11.66 -13.32 -7.56
C TYR A 129 11.40 -12.64 -8.92
N ILE A 130 11.05 -13.43 -9.95
CA ILE A 130 10.82 -12.87 -11.29
C ILE A 130 9.40 -12.29 -11.44
N SER A 131 8.38 -12.99 -10.90
CA SER A 131 6.98 -12.69 -11.21
C SER A 131 6.24 -11.88 -10.14
N SER A 132 6.86 -11.62 -8.99
CA SER A 132 6.23 -10.93 -7.87
C SER A 132 7.00 -9.67 -7.47
N ILE A 133 6.42 -8.82 -6.64
CA ILE A 133 7.03 -7.58 -6.15
C ILE A 133 7.54 -7.85 -4.73
N GLY A 134 8.85 -7.86 -4.55
CA GLY A 134 9.46 -8.01 -3.22
C GLY A 134 9.22 -6.78 -2.35
N MET A 135 9.01 -6.98 -1.06
CA MET A 135 8.80 -5.87 -0.11
C MET A 135 10.00 -4.92 -0.01
N ASN A 136 11.19 -5.37 -0.38
CA ASN A 136 12.38 -4.52 -0.51
C ASN A 136 12.26 -3.51 -1.67
N GLU A 137 11.44 -3.77 -2.69
CA GLU A 137 11.19 -2.82 -3.78
C GLU A 137 10.54 -1.53 -3.26
N PHE A 138 9.69 -1.60 -2.25
CA PHE A 138 9.08 -0.40 -1.65
C PHE A 138 10.12 0.50 -0.99
N HIS A 139 11.13 -0.09 -0.33
CA HIS A 139 12.26 0.68 0.18
C HIS A 139 13.05 1.34 -0.97
N ASN A 140 13.37 0.60 -2.01
CA ASN A 140 14.08 1.12 -3.18
C ASN A 140 13.30 2.26 -3.85
N ILE A 141 11.97 2.11 -4.01
CA ILE A 141 11.09 3.15 -4.56
C ILE A 141 11.10 4.40 -3.69
N SER A 142 11.07 4.24 -2.36
CA SER A 142 11.17 5.39 -1.43
C SER A 142 12.48 6.17 -1.59
N LEU A 143 13.58 5.50 -1.92
CA LEU A 143 14.87 6.15 -2.19
C LEU A 143 14.90 6.87 -3.55
N MET A 144 14.01 6.52 -4.48
CA MET A 144 13.96 7.09 -5.84
C MET A 144 13.03 8.29 -5.96
N THR A 145 12.25 8.61 -4.93
CA THR A 145 11.32 9.76 -4.94
C THR A 145 11.84 10.91 -4.09
N ASN A 146 11.49 12.13 -4.49
CA ASN A 146 11.70 13.32 -3.68
C ASN A 146 10.52 13.67 -2.77
N ALA A 147 9.44 12.86 -2.77
CA ALA A 147 8.24 13.14 -1.99
C ALA A 147 8.55 13.36 -0.50
N LYS A 148 7.89 14.35 0.09
CA LYS A 148 8.01 14.67 1.52
C LYS A 148 7.58 13.52 2.40
N HIS A 149 6.49 12.84 2.02
CA HIS A 149 5.97 11.67 2.72
C HIS A 149 5.53 10.58 1.74
N MET A 150 5.89 9.34 2.05
CA MET A 150 5.35 8.14 1.41
C MET A 150 4.67 7.26 2.45
N LEU A 151 3.44 6.84 2.13
CA LEU A 151 2.65 5.90 2.94
C LEU A 151 2.36 4.65 2.13
N TYR A 152 2.69 3.50 2.69
CA TYR A 152 2.34 2.19 2.14
C TYR A 152 1.27 1.53 3.02
N LEU A 153 0.12 1.22 2.45
CA LEU A 153 -0.96 0.47 3.07
C LEU A 153 -1.09 -0.86 2.34
N VAL A 154 -0.77 -1.95 3.02
CA VAL A 154 -0.76 -3.28 2.42
C VAL A 154 -1.76 -4.18 3.15
N ASP A 155 -2.81 -4.56 2.44
CA ASP A 155 -3.79 -5.56 2.85
C ASP A 155 -3.51 -6.87 2.10
N ALA A 156 -2.55 -7.63 2.62
CA ALA A 156 -2.11 -8.90 2.04
C ALA A 156 -1.75 -9.91 3.14
N CYS A 157 -2.29 -11.11 3.04
CA CYS A 157 -1.98 -12.20 3.96
C CYS A 157 -0.75 -12.99 3.49
N TYR A 158 0.39 -12.82 4.15
CA TYR A 158 1.64 -13.53 3.80
C TYR A 158 1.62 -15.05 4.07
N GLY A 159 0.62 -15.58 4.77
CA GLY A 159 0.48 -17.00 5.09
C GLY A 159 -0.59 -17.77 4.29
N GLY A 160 -1.44 -17.07 3.54
CA GLY A 160 -2.65 -17.65 2.96
C GLY A 160 -2.40 -18.71 1.88
N ILE A 161 -1.48 -18.47 0.96
CA ILE A 161 -1.21 -19.38 -0.18
C ILE A 161 -0.40 -20.59 0.27
N SER A 162 0.55 -20.43 1.19
CA SER A 162 1.34 -21.56 1.73
C SER A 162 0.49 -22.57 2.51
N ALA A 163 -0.62 -22.15 3.13
CA ALA A 163 -1.52 -23.03 3.85
C ALA A 163 -2.28 -24.02 2.91
N TYR A 164 -2.46 -23.68 1.64
CA TYR A 164 -3.07 -24.56 0.65
C TYR A 164 -2.10 -25.62 0.09
N GLN A 165 -0.79 -25.36 0.10
CA GLN A 165 0.20 -26.31 -0.38
C GLN A 165 0.64 -27.34 0.66
N THR A 166 0.41 -27.08 1.96
CA THR A 166 0.77 -27.99 3.05
C THR A 166 -0.45 -28.59 3.74
N ARG A 167 -1.24 -29.41 3.05
CA ARG A 167 -2.04 -30.41 3.73
C ARG A 167 -1.11 -31.49 4.31
N GLY A 168 -0.44 -31.17 5.42
CA GLY A 168 0.37 -32.20 6.09
C GLY A 168 1.28 -31.79 7.22
N THR A 169 1.62 -30.53 7.45
CA THR A 169 2.50 -30.18 8.58
C THR A 169 2.17 -28.80 9.16
N GLY A 170 2.05 -28.77 10.46
CA GLY A 170 1.61 -27.76 11.41
C GLY A 170 1.90 -26.29 11.08
N TYR A 171 0.91 -25.49 11.38
CA TYR A 171 0.86 -24.02 11.40
C TYR A 171 2.08 -23.43 12.13
N LYS A 172 2.87 -22.62 11.43
CA LYS A 172 3.78 -21.67 12.03
C LYS A 172 3.30 -20.25 11.73
N GLN A 173 2.76 -19.57 12.74
CA GLN A 173 2.31 -18.19 12.67
C GLN A 173 3.55 -17.27 12.65
N THR A 174 3.88 -16.67 11.50
CA THR A 174 5.11 -15.87 11.32
C THR A 174 4.84 -14.37 11.13
N SER A 175 3.60 -13.88 11.34
CA SER A 175 3.21 -12.51 11.02
C SER A 175 3.78 -11.42 11.95
N ASN A 176 4.23 -11.73 13.16
CA ASN A 176 4.62 -10.71 14.14
C ASN A 176 6.08 -10.24 14.04
N ASN A 177 6.97 -11.00 13.40
CA ASN A 177 8.41 -10.67 13.42
C ASN A 177 8.84 -9.67 12.32
N TYR A 178 8.02 -9.48 11.28
CA TYR A 178 8.39 -8.63 10.15
C TYR A 178 8.14 -7.14 10.45
N ILE A 179 7.00 -6.84 11.08
CA ILE A 179 6.65 -5.45 11.47
C ILE A 179 7.64 -4.91 12.50
N GLU A 180 8.12 -5.76 13.42
CA GLU A 180 9.09 -5.37 14.45
C GLU A 180 10.47 -5.00 13.89
N LYS A 181 10.87 -5.58 12.75
CA LYS A 181 12.17 -5.29 12.11
C LYS A 181 12.17 -3.99 11.29
N ILE A 182 11.04 -3.60 10.69
CA ILE A 182 10.93 -2.35 9.90
C ILE A 182 10.88 -1.13 10.82
N THR A 183 10.35 -1.26 12.03
CA THR A 183 10.22 -0.15 13.00
C THR A 183 11.47 0.12 13.83
N LYS A 184 12.51 -0.71 13.71
CA LYS A 184 13.78 -0.58 14.47
C LYS A 184 14.97 -0.14 13.61
N GLY A 185 14.74 0.28 12.36
CA GLY A 185 15.75 0.82 11.44
C GLY A 185 15.91 2.33 11.58
#